data_925c0b1f80598f164e89ac256893d8dc
#
_entry.id   925c0b1f80598f164e89ac256893d8dc
#
_cell.length_a   1.000
_cell.length_b   1.000
_cell.length_c   1.000
_cell.angle_alpha   90.00
_cell.angle_beta   90.00
_cell.angle_gamma   90.00
#
_symmetry.space_group_name_H-M   'P 1'
#
loop_
_entity.id
_entity.type
_entity.pdbx_description
1 polymer ?
#
loop_
_entity_poly.entity_id
_entity_poly.type
_entity_poly.pdbx_seq_one_letter_code
_entity_poly.pdbx_strand_id
1 'polypeptide(L)'
;MLPGCGASGDFGDWISILFHSPLREHISGPPFMVYGIENPAAGGGVLVLTDAADRWIRGIAWHPQRGESIDDSGHQRCTARLRSAAWIPALPVKIVEVCPFQMTAAIADRYRAGRAVPAGDAAHVFTPTTGMRLNLALHDARVAARLLADAIEHDDQPATLDQYKHACRPLAEKLLQPELADA
;
A
#
# COMPACT_ATOMS: atom_id res chain seq x y z
N MET A 1 -1.20 -12.68 -12.13
CA MET A 1 -2.64 -12.37 -12.11
C MET A 1 -3.29 -13.35 -11.15
N LEU A 2 -3.82 -12.90 -10.02
CA LEU A 2 -4.56 -13.75 -9.10
C LEU A 2 -5.83 -14.21 -9.80
N PRO A 3 -6.12 -15.52 -9.87
CA PRO A 3 -7.35 -16.01 -10.50
C PRO A 3 -8.56 -15.50 -9.69
N GLY A 4 -9.51 -14.85 -10.37
CA GLY A 4 -10.74 -14.36 -9.77
C GLY A 4 -10.73 -12.90 -9.31
N CYS A 5 -10.01 -12.00 -10.02
CA CYS A 5 -10.13 -10.55 -9.79
C CYS A 5 -11.19 -9.93 -10.71
N GLY A 6 -12.20 -9.27 -10.13
CA GLY A 6 -13.29 -8.60 -10.84
C GLY A 6 -12.90 -7.24 -11.44
N ALA A 7 -11.95 -6.55 -10.84
CA ALA A 7 -11.33 -5.32 -11.35
C ALA A 7 -9.89 -5.27 -10.85
N SER A 8 -8.96 -4.85 -11.70
CA SER A 8 -7.56 -4.74 -11.31
C SER A 8 -6.84 -3.64 -12.10
N GLY A 9 -5.89 -2.95 -11.45
CA GLY A 9 -4.94 -2.03 -12.05
C GLY A 9 -3.52 -2.43 -11.66
N ASP A 10 -2.58 -2.23 -12.59
CA ASP A 10 -1.15 -2.40 -12.37
C ASP A 10 -0.49 -1.02 -12.46
N PHE A 11 0.07 -0.58 -11.35
CA PHE A 11 0.74 0.72 -11.20
C PHE A 11 2.27 0.59 -11.26
N GLY A 12 2.74 -0.55 -11.75
CA GLY A 12 4.14 -0.83 -12.02
C GLY A 12 4.92 -1.34 -10.80
N ASP A 13 6.21 -1.54 -11.10
CA ASP A 13 7.16 -2.02 -10.10
C ASP A 13 7.75 -0.84 -9.31
N TRP A 14 7.97 -1.07 -8.02
CA TRP A 14 8.47 -0.09 -7.09
C TRP A 14 9.57 -0.69 -6.20
N ILE A 15 10.42 0.19 -5.67
CA ILE A 15 11.40 -0.17 -4.64
C ILE A 15 11.04 0.57 -3.36
N SER A 16 10.97 -0.17 -2.26
CA SER A 16 10.90 0.36 -0.90
C SER A 16 12.31 0.37 -0.29
N ILE A 17 12.75 1.52 0.17
CA ILE A 17 14.03 1.70 0.86
C ILE A 17 13.73 2.04 2.31
N LEU A 18 14.03 1.13 3.23
CA LEU A 18 13.96 1.36 4.67
C LEU A 18 15.31 1.88 5.14
N PHE A 19 15.32 3.01 5.85
CA PHE A 19 16.58 3.63 6.31
C PHE A 19 16.40 4.43 7.60
N HIS A 20 17.49 4.68 8.29
CA HIS A 20 17.59 5.65 9.38
C HIS A 20 18.31 6.92 8.93
N SER A 21 17.78 8.07 9.33
CA SER A 21 18.37 9.38 9.06
C SER A 21 17.79 10.43 10.00
N PRO A 22 18.59 11.40 10.51
CA PRO A 22 18.09 12.52 11.30
C PRO A 22 17.37 13.56 10.43
N LEU A 23 16.66 13.10 9.40
CA LEU A 23 15.98 13.94 8.42
C LEU A 23 14.95 14.88 9.08
N ARG A 24 14.38 14.44 10.19
CA ARG A 24 13.41 15.22 10.96
C ARG A 24 13.96 16.56 11.47
N GLU A 25 15.24 16.64 11.77
CA GLU A 25 15.92 17.87 12.21
C GLU A 25 15.95 18.95 11.11
N HIS A 26 15.80 18.52 9.85
CA HIS A 26 15.83 19.39 8.67
C HIS A 26 14.43 19.78 8.16
N ILE A 27 13.37 19.24 8.76
CA ILE A 27 11.99 19.53 8.33
C ILE A 27 11.47 20.70 9.18
N SER A 28 11.11 21.79 8.50
CA SER A 28 10.48 22.95 9.12
C SER A 28 8.99 22.72 9.34
N GLY A 29 8.49 23.04 10.53
CA GLY A 29 7.08 22.93 10.90
C GLY A 29 6.69 21.57 11.50
N PRO A 30 5.39 21.31 11.69
CA PRO A 30 4.92 20.05 12.24
C PRO A 30 5.26 18.88 11.29
N PRO A 31 5.75 17.75 11.82
CA PRO A 31 6.07 16.62 10.97
C PRO A 31 4.80 15.98 10.42
N PHE A 32 4.80 15.70 9.12
CA PHE A 32 3.81 14.86 8.49
C PHE A 32 4.27 13.41 8.48
N MET A 33 3.33 12.47 8.37
CA MET A 33 3.66 11.07 8.24
C MET A 33 4.13 10.72 6.81
N VAL A 34 3.62 11.44 5.80
CA VAL A 34 3.90 11.19 4.38
C VAL A 34 4.27 12.48 3.68
N TYR A 35 5.34 12.44 2.91
CA TYR A 35 5.83 13.53 2.06
C TYR A 35 5.88 13.05 0.59
N GLY A 36 5.26 13.80 -0.31
CA GLY A 36 5.44 13.61 -1.75
C GLY A 36 6.79 14.19 -2.19
N ILE A 37 7.53 13.46 -2.99
CA ILE A 37 8.78 13.93 -3.59
C ILE A 37 8.54 14.19 -5.07
N GLU A 38 8.54 15.45 -5.45
CA GLU A 38 8.30 15.89 -6.84
C GLU A 38 9.59 16.11 -7.63
N ASN A 39 10.76 16.03 -6.97
CA ASN A 39 12.05 16.23 -7.64
C ASN A 39 12.36 15.10 -8.64
N PRO A 40 12.37 15.36 -9.97
CA PRO A 40 12.63 14.34 -10.98
C PRO A 40 14.04 13.72 -10.86
N ALA A 41 15.03 14.50 -10.43
CA ALA A 41 16.40 14.02 -10.24
C ALA A 41 16.51 13.00 -9.09
N ALA A 42 15.57 13.01 -8.15
CA ALA A 42 15.46 12.05 -7.07
C ALA A 42 14.55 10.85 -7.42
N GLY A 43 13.95 10.84 -8.62
CA GLY A 43 13.05 9.79 -9.08
C GLY A 43 11.62 9.89 -8.57
N GLY A 44 11.17 11.05 -8.08
CA GLY A 44 9.80 11.24 -7.59
C GLY A 44 9.43 10.30 -6.43
N GLY A 45 8.13 10.10 -6.17
CA GLY A 45 7.60 9.10 -5.24
C GLY A 45 7.32 9.63 -3.83
N VAL A 46 7.36 8.76 -2.81
CA VAL A 46 6.95 9.08 -1.44
C VAL A 46 8.05 8.86 -0.40
N LEU A 47 8.00 9.64 0.66
CA LEU A 47 8.81 9.46 1.86
C LEU A 47 7.88 9.37 3.06
N VAL A 48 8.01 8.33 3.85
CA VAL A 48 7.12 8.02 4.98
C VAL A 48 7.94 7.92 6.26
N LEU A 49 7.53 8.65 7.29
CA LEU A 49 8.06 8.50 8.65
C LEU A 49 7.36 7.31 9.32
N THR A 50 8.12 6.33 9.78
CA THR A 50 7.55 5.09 10.34
C THR A 50 7.51 5.07 11.86
N ASP A 51 8.37 5.84 12.51
CA ASP A 51 8.44 5.93 13.98
C ASP A 51 9.03 7.27 14.45
N ALA A 52 9.06 7.46 15.76
CA ALA A 52 9.61 8.67 16.38
C ALA A 52 11.15 8.74 16.36
N ALA A 53 11.82 7.67 15.93
CA ALA A 53 13.28 7.51 16.00
C ALA A 53 13.99 7.67 14.66
N ASP A 54 13.49 8.55 13.78
CA ASP A 54 14.08 8.87 12.48
C ASP A 54 14.23 7.66 11.54
N ARG A 55 13.27 6.75 11.61
CA ARG A 55 13.17 5.61 10.71
C ARG A 55 12.19 5.92 9.61
N TRP A 56 12.65 5.81 8.37
CA TRP A 56 11.94 6.26 7.18
C TRP A 56 11.80 5.16 6.15
N ILE A 57 10.75 5.24 5.36
CA ILE A 57 10.58 4.47 4.13
C ILE A 57 10.53 5.42 2.94
N ARG A 58 11.31 5.15 1.92
CA ARG A 58 11.26 5.81 0.62
C ARG A 58 10.69 4.86 -0.43
N GLY A 59 9.55 5.21 -1.02
CA GLY A 59 8.99 4.53 -2.18
C GLY A 59 9.41 5.23 -3.47
N ILE A 60 9.96 4.48 -4.43
CA ILE A 60 10.41 4.99 -5.74
C ILE A 60 9.92 4.04 -6.82
N ALA A 61 9.38 4.56 -7.93
CA ALA A 61 9.09 3.75 -9.10
C ALA A 61 10.37 3.11 -9.65
N TRP A 62 10.26 1.87 -10.08
CA TRP A 62 11.35 1.05 -10.61
C TRP A 62 10.94 0.45 -11.95
N HIS A 63 11.86 0.45 -12.90
CA HIS A 63 11.56 0.04 -14.28
C HIS A 63 12.49 -1.09 -14.74
N PRO A 64 12.30 -2.34 -14.26
CA PRO A 64 13.12 -3.47 -14.67
C PRO A 64 13.08 -3.72 -16.18
N GLN A 65 11.96 -3.40 -16.82
CA GLN A 65 11.77 -3.51 -18.27
C GLN A 65 12.69 -2.57 -19.07
N ARG A 66 13.24 -1.52 -18.41
CA ARG A 66 14.22 -0.59 -18.99
C ARG A 66 15.67 -0.98 -18.67
N GLY A 67 15.87 -2.18 -18.13
CA GLY A 67 17.19 -2.69 -17.75
C GLY A 67 17.68 -2.20 -16.39
N GLU A 68 16.80 -1.59 -15.55
CA GLU A 68 17.17 -1.26 -14.18
C GLU A 68 17.28 -2.55 -13.36
N SER A 69 18.47 -2.84 -12.84
CA SER A 69 18.69 -3.95 -11.92
C SER A 69 18.47 -3.53 -10.47
N ILE A 70 18.01 -4.46 -9.64
CA ILE A 70 17.96 -4.23 -8.20
C ILE A 70 19.35 -4.07 -7.59
N ASP A 71 20.35 -4.73 -8.18
CA ASP A 71 21.76 -4.59 -7.78
C ASP A 71 22.29 -3.17 -8.07
N ASP A 72 21.74 -2.49 -9.09
CA ASP A 72 21.98 -1.07 -9.33
C ASP A 72 21.40 -0.17 -8.23
N SER A 73 20.51 -0.68 -7.41
CA SER A 73 19.93 -0.04 -6.23
C SER A 73 20.78 -0.27 -4.98
N GLY A 74 22.08 -0.55 -5.15
CA GLY A 74 23.04 -0.69 -4.06
C GLY A 74 23.04 0.52 -3.11
N HIS A 75 23.45 0.31 -1.87
CA HIS A 75 23.37 1.29 -0.78
C HIS A 75 23.89 2.68 -1.17
N GLN A 76 24.95 2.77 -1.99
CA GLN A 76 25.49 4.04 -2.44
C GLN A 76 24.51 4.82 -3.33
N ARG A 77 23.88 4.15 -4.27
CA ARG A 77 22.90 4.78 -5.20
C ARG A 77 21.63 5.17 -4.47
N CYS A 78 21.14 4.32 -3.57
CA CYS A 78 20.03 4.65 -2.68
C CYS A 78 20.34 5.87 -1.83
N THR A 79 21.52 5.93 -1.22
CA THR A 79 22.00 7.06 -0.42
C THR A 79 22.05 8.34 -1.25
N ALA A 80 22.58 8.29 -2.48
CA ALA A 80 22.63 9.44 -3.36
C ALA A 80 21.21 9.95 -3.71
N ARG A 81 20.27 9.05 -4.04
CA ARG A 81 18.86 9.39 -4.32
C ARG A 81 18.18 10.00 -3.09
N LEU A 82 18.43 9.47 -1.89
CA LEU A 82 17.87 10.01 -0.64
C LEU A 82 18.40 11.42 -0.36
N ARG A 83 19.69 11.66 -0.52
CA ARG A 83 20.31 12.97 -0.37
C ARG A 83 19.79 13.98 -1.38
N SER A 84 19.59 13.55 -2.63
CA SER A 84 18.98 14.38 -3.67
C SER A 84 17.52 14.72 -3.35
N ALA A 85 16.73 13.75 -2.85
CA ALA A 85 15.35 13.97 -2.47
C ALA A 85 15.20 14.97 -1.32
N ALA A 86 16.10 14.91 -0.35
CA ALA A 86 16.12 15.80 0.82
C ALA A 86 16.77 17.16 0.53
N TRP A 87 17.45 17.35 -0.60
CA TRP A 87 18.29 18.52 -0.90
C TRP A 87 19.43 18.73 0.12
N ILE A 88 19.90 17.66 0.75
CA ILE A 88 20.96 17.68 1.77
C ILE A 88 22.09 16.74 1.33
N PRO A 89 23.14 17.27 0.66
CA PRO A 89 24.22 16.42 0.11
C PRO A 89 24.98 15.60 1.17
N ALA A 90 25.09 16.11 2.38
CA ALA A 90 25.78 15.46 3.49
C ALA A 90 24.86 14.74 4.47
N LEU A 91 23.58 14.50 4.10
CA LEU A 91 22.63 13.83 4.98
C LEU A 91 23.18 12.46 5.43
N PRO A 92 23.26 12.21 6.75
CA PRO A 92 23.60 10.88 7.26
C PRO A 92 22.45 9.91 6.92
N VAL A 93 22.80 8.80 6.24
CA VAL A 93 21.82 7.78 5.83
C VAL A 93 22.40 6.41 6.17
N LYS A 94 21.63 5.61 6.90
CA LYS A 94 21.91 4.21 7.16
C LYS A 94 20.79 3.36 6.53
N ILE A 95 21.05 2.77 5.37
CA ILE A 95 20.12 1.85 4.72
C ILE A 95 19.99 0.60 5.60
N VAL A 96 18.74 0.18 5.84
CA VAL A 96 18.39 -1.05 6.58
C VAL A 96 18.04 -2.13 5.58
N GLU A 97 17.17 -1.81 4.61
CA GLU A 97 16.64 -2.79 3.67
C GLU A 97 16.23 -2.10 2.36
N VAL A 98 16.34 -2.83 1.26
CA VAL A 98 15.84 -2.43 -0.07
C VAL A 98 15.02 -3.59 -0.62
N CYS A 99 13.71 -3.37 -0.78
CA CYS A 99 12.79 -4.40 -1.25
C CYS A 99 12.03 -3.95 -2.49
N PRO A 100 12.02 -4.76 -3.57
CA PRO A 100 11.11 -4.54 -4.67
C PRO A 100 9.69 -4.95 -4.27
N PHE A 101 8.70 -4.26 -4.80
CA PHE A 101 7.29 -4.64 -4.70
C PHE A 101 6.53 -4.16 -5.92
N GLN A 102 5.44 -4.85 -6.22
CA GLN A 102 4.53 -4.45 -7.27
C GLN A 102 3.38 -3.64 -6.65
N MET A 103 3.13 -2.46 -7.19
CA MET A 103 2.01 -1.64 -6.80
C MET A 103 0.79 -2.06 -7.61
N THR A 104 -0.19 -2.67 -6.95
CA THR A 104 -1.39 -3.19 -7.60
C THR A 104 -2.63 -2.78 -6.82
N ALA A 105 -3.75 -2.69 -7.54
CA ALA A 105 -5.07 -2.56 -6.95
C ALA A 105 -5.97 -3.64 -7.55
N ALA A 106 -6.74 -4.34 -6.73
CA ALA A 106 -7.60 -5.43 -7.17
C ALA A 106 -8.77 -5.67 -6.20
N ILE A 107 -9.88 -6.15 -6.74
CA ILE A 107 -11.05 -6.61 -5.97
C ILE A 107 -11.33 -8.06 -6.36
N ALA A 108 -11.58 -8.91 -5.36
CA ALA A 108 -11.95 -10.30 -5.58
C ALA A 108 -13.28 -10.39 -6.33
N ASP A 109 -13.38 -11.33 -7.28
CA ASP A 109 -14.63 -11.59 -8.02
C ASP A 109 -15.76 -12.00 -7.09
N ARG A 110 -15.41 -12.75 -6.05
CA ARG A 110 -16.37 -13.32 -5.12
C ARG A 110 -16.04 -12.90 -3.69
N TYR A 111 -17.05 -12.38 -3.00
CA TYR A 111 -16.99 -12.04 -1.58
C TYR A 111 -17.53 -13.17 -0.68
N ARG A 112 -17.83 -14.32 -1.28
CA ARG A 112 -18.24 -15.54 -0.60
C ARG A 112 -18.05 -16.77 -1.48
N ALA A 113 -17.60 -17.86 -0.89
CA ALA A 113 -17.57 -19.20 -1.49
C ALA A 113 -17.98 -20.23 -0.43
N GLY A 114 -19.21 -20.71 -0.49
CA GLY A 114 -19.76 -21.61 0.51
C GLY A 114 -19.79 -20.95 1.90
N ARG A 115 -18.98 -21.45 2.83
CA ARG A 115 -18.84 -20.96 4.21
C ARG A 115 -17.65 -20.01 4.40
N ALA A 116 -16.89 -19.72 3.35
CA ALA A 116 -15.74 -18.83 3.39
C ALA A 116 -16.11 -17.43 2.88
N VAL A 117 -15.69 -16.41 3.60
CA VAL A 117 -15.76 -14.99 3.22
C VAL A 117 -14.36 -14.39 3.28
N PRO A 118 -13.84 -13.79 2.18
CA PRO A 118 -12.57 -13.08 2.19
C PRO A 118 -12.76 -11.73 2.89
N ALA A 119 -11.74 -11.25 3.61
CA ALA A 119 -11.74 -9.94 4.25
C ALA A 119 -10.38 -9.27 4.10
N GLY A 120 -10.33 -7.94 4.12
CA GLY A 120 -9.11 -7.18 3.95
C GLY A 120 -8.40 -7.51 2.63
N ASP A 121 -7.10 -7.73 2.66
CA ASP A 121 -6.28 -7.98 1.46
C ASP A 121 -6.68 -9.25 0.69
N ALA A 122 -7.39 -10.17 1.30
CA ALA A 122 -7.98 -11.32 0.61
C ALA A 122 -9.21 -10.96 -0.24
N ALA A 123 -9.90 -9.87 0.08
CA ALA A 123 -11.07 -9.35 -0.65
C ALA A 123 -10.72 -8.22 -1.61
N HIS A 124 -9.77 -7.37 -1.25
CA HIS A 124 -9.37 -6.20 -2.02
C HIS A 124 -7.94 -5.75 -1.67
N VAL A 125 -7.21 -5.36 -2.69
CA VAL A 125 -5.88 -4.75 -2.56
C VAL A 125 -5.95 -3.34 -3.14
N PHE A 126 -5.38 -2.36 -2.46
CA PHE A 126 -5.28 -0.98 -2.91
C PHE A 126 -3.83 -0.53 -2.91
N THR A 127 -3.53 0.50 -3.69
CA THR A 127 -2.22 1.14 -3.60
C THR A 127 -2.04 1.77 -2.21
N PRO A 128 -0.82 1.91 -1.71
CA PRO A 128 -0.58 2.53 -0.40
C PRO A 128 -0.87 4.04 -0.40
N THR A 129 -1.07 4.66 -1.56
CA THR A 129 -1.24 6.11 -1.73
C THR A 129 -2.49 6.66 -1.08
N THR A 130 -3.58 5.89 -1.06
CA THR A 130 -4.86 6.31 -0.47
C THR A 130 -4.90 6.15 1.06
N GLY A 131 -4.04 5.33 1.66
CA GLY A 131 -4.06 5.01 3.09
C GLY A 131 -5.32 4.29 3.57
N MET A 132 -6.20 3.86 2.66
CA MET A 132 -7.53 3.32 3.00
C MET A 132 -7.53 1.82 3.32
N ARG A 133 -6.46 1.08 2.97
CA ARG A 133 -6.37 -0.38 3.12
C ARG A 133 -6.75 -0.88 4.50
N LEU A 134 -6.11 -0.32 5.54
CA LEU A 134 -6.35 -0.74 6.92
C LEU A 134 -7.79 -0.44 7.36
N ASN A 135 -8.28 0.75 7.06
CA ASN A 135 -9.63 1.17 7.46
C ASN A 135 -10.71 0.28 6.82
N LEU A 136 -10.52 -0.06 5.54
CA LEU A 136 -11.44 -0.93 4.83
C LEU A 136 -11.38 -2.37 5.36
N ALA A 137 -10.17 -2.89 5.65
CA ALA A 137 -9.99 -4.20 6.26
C ALA A 137 -10.64 -4.31 7.64
N LEU A 138 -10.57 -3.25 8.46
CA LEU A 138 -11.26 -3.18 9.76
C LEU A 138 -12.79 -3.13 9.59
N HIS A 139 -13.28 -2.42 8.56
CA HIS A 139 -14.70 -2.43 8.23
C HIS A 139 -15.18 -3.83 7.85
N ASP A 140 -14.46 -4.52 6.96
CA ASP A 140 -14.76 -5.89 6.56
C ASP A 140 -14.79 -6.84 7.75
N ALA A 141 -13.77 -6.78 8.60
CA ALA A 141 -13.66 -7.63 9.78
C ALA A 141 -14.86 -7.43 10.73
N ARG A 142 -15.27 -6.17 10.95
CA ARG A 142 -16.43 -5.84 11.77
C ARG A 142 -17.73 -6.40 11.19
N VAL A 143 -17.94 -6.25 9.87
CA VAL A 143 -19.14 -6.75 9.19
C VAL A 143 -19.15 -8.27 9.19
N ALA A 144 -18.02 -8.91 8.85
CA ALA A 144 -17.88 -10.36 8.85
C ALA A 144 -18.16 -10.96 10.23
N ALA A 145 -17.56 -10.40 11.29
CA ALA A 145 -17.75 -10.89 12.67
C ALA A 145 -19.22 -10.83 13.08
N ARG A 146 -19.93 -9.73 12.78
CA ARG A 146 -21.35 -9.59 13.10
C ARG A 146 -22.20 -10.63 12.35
N LEU A 147 -22.02 -10.73 11.03
CA LEU A 147 -22.82 -11.66 10.22
C LEU A 147 -22.53 -13.12 10.55
N LEU A 148 -21.31 -13.46 10.94
CA LEU A 148 -20.95 -14.79 11.40
C LEU A 148 -21.63 -15.11 12.74
N ALA A 149 -21.66 -14.16 13.68
CA ALA A 149 -22.38 -14.35 14.94
C ALA A 149 -23.87 -14.57 14.71
N ASP A 150 -24.51 -13.71 13.92
CA ASP A 150 -25.91 -13.78 13.55
C ASP A 150 -26.24 -15.14 12.85
N ALA A 151 -25.35 -15.61 11.96
CA ALA A 151 -25.53 -16.87 11.25
C ALA A 151 -25.43 -18.10 12.17
N ILE A 152 -24.61 -18.03 13.22
CA ILE A 152 -24.47 -19.10 14.21
C ILE A 152 -25.69 -19.14 15.14
N GLU A 153 -26.17 -17.97 15.58
CA GLU A 153 -27.32 -17.88 16.48
C GLU A 153 -28.65 -18.36 15.86
N HIS A 154 -28.85 -18.08 14.56
CA HIS A 154 -30.12 -18.29 13.90
C HIS A 154 -30.15 -19.51 12.96
N ASP A 155 -29.06 -20.26 12.87
CA ASP A 155 -28.88 -21.42 11.96
C ASP A 155 -29.21 -21.12 10.48
N ASP A 156 -29.13 -19.84 10.08
CA ASP A 156 -29.40 -19.34 8.72
C ASP A 156 -28.12 -18.80 8.07
N GLN A 157 -27.14 -19.66 7.92
CA GLN A 157 -25.81 -19.29 7.43
C GLN A 157 -25.80 -18.76 5.99
N PRO A 158 -26.55 -19.34 5.00
CA PRO A 158 -26.43 -18.89 3.62
C PRO A 158 -26.91 -17.47 3.39
N ALA A 159 -28.14 -17.13 3.81
CA ALA A 159 -28.75 -15.83 3.56
C ALA A 159 -28.02 -14.71 4.33
N THR A 160 -27.65 -14.98 5.58
CA THR A 160 -26.95 -14.02 6.42
C THR A 160 -25.56 -13.70 5.86
N LEU A 161 -24.79 -14.69 5.41
CA LEU A 161 -23.47 -14.46 4.84
C LEU A 161 -23.48 -13.79 3.47
N ASP A 162 -24.56 -13.91 2.70
CA ASP A 162 -24.72 -13.20 1.43
C ASP A 162 -24.79 -11.67 1.62
N GLN A 163 -25.25 -11.19 2.78
CA GLN A 163 -25.26 -9.77 3.12
C GLN A 163 -23.85 -9.16 3.17
N TYR A 164 -22.80 -9.98 3.44
CA TYR A 164 -21.42 -9.52 3.47
C TYR A 164 -20.99 -8.87 2.16
N LYS A 165 -21.29 -9.51 1.02
CA LYS A 165 -20.99 -8.95 -0.30
C LYS A 165 -21.65 -7.59 -0.49
N HIS A 166 -22.91 -7.46 -0.10
CA HIS A 166 -23.68 -6.22 -0.28
C HIS A 166 -23.21 -5.09 0.64
N ALA A 167 -22.66 -5.43 1.81
CA ALA A 167 -22.14 -4.45 2.75
C ALA A 167 -20.71 -3.98 2.43
N CYS A 168 -19.84 -4.87 1.96
CA CYS A 168 -18.41 -4.58 1.84
C CYS A 168 -17.97 -4.25 0.41
N ARG A 169 -18.42 -5.00 -0.60
CA ARG A 169 -17.98 -4.84 -1.98
C ARG A 169 -18.23 -3.46 -2.58
N PRO A 170 -19.41 -2.82 -2.46
CA PRO A 170 -19.66 -1.52 -3.07
C PRO A 170 -18.74 -0.41 -2.55
N LEU A 171 -18.33 -0.50 -1.28
CA LEU A 171 -17.38 0.44 -0.69
C LEU A 171 -15.99 0.26 -1.29
N ALA A 172 -15.54 -0.98 -1.44
CA ALA A 172 -14.27 -1.30 -2.10
C ALA A 172 -14.26 -0.82 -3.56
N GLU A 173 -15.32 -1.10 -4.32
CA GLU A 173 -15.45 -0.63 -5.70
C GLU A 173 -15.42 0.90 -5.82
N LYS A 174 -16.12 1.61 -4.94
CA LYS A 174 -16.12 3.07 -4.91
C LYS A 174 -14.73 3.66 -4.62
N LEU A 175 -13.96 3.01 -3.76
CA LEU A 175 -12.60 3.47 -3.41
C LEU A 175 -11.58 3.10 -4.49
N LEU A 176 -11.82 2.04 -5.26
CA LEU A 176 -10.93 1.62 -6.34
C LEU A 176 -11.09 2.46 -7.61
N GLN A 177 -12.29 2.99 -7.89
CA GLN A 177 -12.58 3.75 -9.11
C GLN A 177 -11.57 4.89 -9.38
N PRO A 178 -11.22 5.76 -8.41
CA PRO A 178 -10.23 6.81 -8.63
C PRO A 178 -8.84 6.24 -8.97
N GLU A 179 -8.41 5.17 -8.29
CA GLU A 179 -7.11 4.55 -8.54
C GLU A 179 -7.02 3.98 -9.98
N LEU A 180 -8.09 3.37 -10.48
CA LEU A 180 -8.14 2.83 -11.84
C LEU A 180 -8.22 3.92 -12.93
N ALA A 181 -8.68 5.12 -12.61
CA ALA A 181 -8.72 6.23 -13.55
C ALA A 181 -7.33 6.85 -13.79
N ASP A 182 -6.41 6.66 -12.86
CA ASP A 182 -5.04 7.19 -12.88
C ASP A 182 -4.00 6.14 -13.36
N ALA A 183 -4.44 4.91 -13.75
CA ALA A 183 -3.61 3.75 -14.11
C ALA A 183 -3.20 3.69 -15.59
#